data_d5aa12c5144b99d9ca6c24f8e4a40acc
#
_entry.id   d5aa12c5144b99d9ca6c24f8e4a40acc
#
_cell.length_a   1.000
_cell.length_b   1.000
_cell.length_c   1.000
_cell.angle_alpha   90.00
_cell.angle_beta   90.00
_cell.angle_gamma   90.00
#
_symmetry.space_group_name_H-M   'P 1'
#
loop_
_entity.id
_entity.type
_entity.pdbx_description
1 polymer ?
#
loop_
_entity_poly.entity_id
_entity_poly.type
_entity_poly.pdbx_seq_one_letter_code
_entity_poly.pdbx_strand_id
1 'polypeptide(L)'
;DYQKYQGRSFTLLMVDEAGHFPTPELLDLMRSNLRGPRDMPIRMILAANPGGPGHYWLAKRYVFQAAPWSPFLESKSGRQWCYAPSTFDGNPFIDRAVYQANLESSCPEDPELLRAWLSGDWTVNRGAYFASVLDEQRNAVDPWDEIPEDWNTYIAHDFGSSAPSVTCI
;
A
#
# COMPACT_ATOMS: atom_id res chain seq x y z
N ASP A 1 17.30 -5.01 12.39
CA ASP A 1 17.63 -4.81 13.81
C ASP A 1 17.97 -3.32 14.04
N TYR A 2 17.03 -2.56 14.62
CA TYR A 2 17.16 -1.13 14.90
C TYR A 2 18.34 -0.81 15.84
N GLN A 3 18.67 -1.71 16.75
CA GLN A 3 19.75 -1.51 17.73
C GLN A 3 21.10 -1.21 17.08
N LYS A 4 21.36 -1.75 15.89
CA LYS A 4 22.58 -1.48 15.13
C LYS A 4 22.71 -0.02 14.66
N TYR A 5 21.60 0.70 14.57
CA TYR A 5 21.53 2.08 14.11
C TYR A 5 21.29 3.07 15.25
N GLN A 6 21.02 2.57 16.45
CA GLN A 6 20.79 3.41 17.63
C GLN A 6 21.98 4.30 17.92
N GLY A 7 21.75 5.56 18.19
CA GLY A 7 22.79 6.56 18.45
C GLY A 7 23.44 7.16 17.20
N ARG A 8 23.16 6.64 16.00
CA ARG A 8 23.65 7.22 14.74
C ARG A 8 22.76 8.36 14.26
N SER A 9 23.30 9.22 13.40
CA SER A 9 22.59 10.34 12.76
C SER A 9 22.75 10.25 11.26
N PHE A 10 21.65 10.38 10.53
CA PHE A 10 21.62 10.32 9.08
C PHE A 10 20.81 11.50 8.54
N THR A 11 21.19 12.03 7.40
CA THR A 11 20.42 13.04 6.67
C THR A 11 19.56 12.42 5.57
N LEU A 12 19.91 11.20 5.15
CA LEU A 12 19.17 10.42 4.17
C LEU A 12 18.98 8.99 4.68
N LEU A 13 17.75 8.52 4.63
CA LEU A 13 17.39 7.12 4.82
C LEU A 13 16.69 6.62 3.55
N MET A 14 17.30 5.67 2.87
CA MET A 14 16.70 4.97 1.75
C MET A 14 16.38 3.54 2.18
N VAL A 15 15.15 3.12 1.96
CA VAL A 15 14.68 1.77 2.26
C VAL A 15 14.16 1.18 0.96
N ASP A 16 14.90 0.22 0.45
CA ASP A 16 14.45 -0.59 -0.67
C ASP A 16 13.57 -1.73 -0.15
N GLU A 17 12.63 -2.18 -0.99
CA GLU A 17 11.68 -3.24 -0.65
C GLU A 17 10.92 -2.98 0.67
N ALA A 18 10.49 -1.74 0.89
CA ALA A 18 9.75 -1.36 2.10
C ALA A 18 8.44 -2.17 2.27
N GLY A 19 7.94 -2.76 1.20
CA GLY A 19 6.80 -3.68 1.21
C GLY A 19 7.05 -5.00 1.95
N HIS A 20 8.29 -5.37 2.24
CA HIS A 20 8.62 -6.57 3.03
C HIS A 20 8.41 -6.37 4.54
N PHE A 21 8.29 -5.14 5.02
CA PHE A 21 8.00 -4.87 6.43
C PHE A 21 6.50 -4.98 6.68
N PRO A 22 6.02 -5.99 7.43
CA PRO A 22 4.59 -6.16 7.65
C PRO A 22 3.95 -5.00 8.43
N THR A 23 4.76 -4.29 9.19
CA THR A 23 4.33 -3.15 10.01
C THR A 23 5.31 -1.98 9.89
N PRO A 24 4.89 -0.72 10.15
CA PRO A 24 5.73 0.47 9.99
C PRO A 24 6.71 0.71 11.15
N GLU A 25 6.63 -0.02 12.27
CA GLU A 25 7.32 0.30 13.54
C GLU A 25 8.82 0.43 13.38
N LEU A 26 9.46 -0.51 12.66
CA LEU A 26 10.90 -0.47 12.47
C LEU A 26 11.32 0.79 11.70
N LEU A 27 10.58 1.14 10.65
CA LEU A 27 10.87 2.31 9.84
C LEU A 27 10.58 3.62 10.60
N ASP A 28 9.55 3.63 11.44
CA ASP A 28 9.25 4.74 12.33
C ASP A 28 10.36 4.94 13.38
N LEU A 29 10.89 3.85 13.95
CA LEU A 29 12.05 3.90 14.84
C LEU A 29 13.30 4.41 14.12
N MET A 30 13.60 3.92 12.93
CA MET A 30 14.76 4.39 12.14
C MET A 30 14.65 5.87 11.76
N ARG A 31 13.44 6.39 11.60
CA ARG A 31 13.21 7.82 11.35
C ARG A 31 13.74 8.71 12.49
N SER A 32 13.79 8.23 13.74
CA SER A 32 14.35 8.97 14.84
C SER A 32 15.84 9.30 14.68
N ASN A 33 16.54 8.56 13.83
CA ASN A 33 17.94 8.78 13.49
C ASN A 33 18.13 9.83 12.36
N LEU A 34 17.04 10.26 11.72
CA LEU A 34 17.07 11.29 10.68
C LEU A 34 17.20 12.67 11.32
N ARG A 35 18.43 13.13 11.43
CA ARG A 35 18.78 14.42 12.01
C ARG A 35 20.09 14.93 11.43
N GLY A 36 20.23 16.24 11.34
CA GLY A 36 21.41 16.89 10.78
C GLY A 36 21.42 18.39 11.09
N PRO A 37 22.42 19.13 10.63
CA PRO A 37 22.45 20.58 10.69
C PRO A 37 21.19 21.22 10.11
N ARG A 38 20.87 22.44 10.57
CA ARG A 38 19.62 23.14 10.22
C ARG A 38 19.44 23.38 8.71
N ASP A 39 20.51 23.58 8.00
CA ASP A 39 20.59 23.90 6.57
C ASP A 39 20.69 22.67 5.66
N MET A 40 20.81 21.48 6.26
CA MET A 40 20.93 20.23 5.51
C MET A 40 19.54 19.57 5.31
N PRO A 41 19.16 19.25 4.07
CA PRO A 41 17.89 18.57 3.83
C PRO A 41 17.91 17.16 4.42
N ILE A 42 16.86 16.85 5.19
CA ILE A 42 16.66 15.52 5.77
C ILE A 42 15.57 14.82 4.97
N ARG A 43 15.88 13.64 4.43
CA ARG A 43 14.98 12.88 3.54
C ARG A 43 14.85 11.43 3.95
N MET A 44 13.67 10.89 3.72
CA MET A 44 13.39 9.46 3.76
C MET A 44 12.78 9.04 2.42
N ILE A 45 13.30 7.99 1.83
CA ILE A 45 12.83 7.41 0.57
C ILE A 45 12.47 5.98 0.84
N LEU A 46 11.25 5.59 0.46
CA LEU A 46 10.76 4.21 0.53
C LEU A 46 10.47 3.75 -0.89
N ALA A 47 11.15 2.71 -1.34
CA ALA A 47 10.81 2.01 -2.57
C ALA A 47 10.05 0.74 -2.21
N ALA A 48 8.94 0.49 -2.87
CA ALA A 48 8.12 -0.68 -2.62
C ALA A 48 7.25 -1.03 -3.82
N ASN A 49 6.99 -2.33 -3.95
CA ASN A 49 6.00 -2.86 -4.87
C ASN A 49 4.71 -3.23 -4.11
N PRO A 50 3.54 -3.15 -4.76
CA PRO A 50 2.30 -3.62 -4.17
C PRO A 50 2.30 -5.14 -3.95
N GLY A 51 1.45 -5.63 -3.05
CA GLY A 51 1.22 -7.06 -2.83
C GLY A 51 2.14 -7.74 -1.81
N GLY A 52 3.12 -7.04 -1.23
CA GLY A 52 3.95 -7.56 -0.13
C GLY A 52 3.26 -7.49 1.23
N PRO A 53 3.89 -8.04 2.30
CA PRO A 53 3.34 -8.00 3.66
C PRO A 53 2.99 -6.60 4.17
N GLY A 54 3.73 -5.59 3.72
CA GLY A 54 3.53 -4.17 4.07
C GLY A 54 2.56 -3.42 3.17
N HIS A 55 1.94 -4.09 2.21
CA HIS A 55 1.07 -3.46 1.21
C HIS A 55 0.05 -2.49 1.83
N TYR A 56 -0.76 -2.96 2.77
CA TYR A 56 -1.86 -2.18 3.32
C TYR A 56 -1.43 -0.93 4.08
N TRP A 57 -0.41 -1.03 4.93
CA TRP A 57 0.01 0.14 5.69
C TRP A 57 0.73 1.17 4.80
N LEU A 58 1.49 0.73 3.77
CA LEU A 58 2.11 1.62 2.79
C LEU A 58 1.02 2.33 1.96
N ALA A 59 0.08 1.57 1.42
CA ALA A 59 -1.03 2.10 0.63
C ALA A 59 -1.84 3.13 1.43
N LYS A 60 -2.29 2.76 2.62
CA LYS A 60 -3.08 3.61 3.50
C LYS A 60 -2.32 4.86 3.96
N ARG A 61 -1.03 4.73 4.26
CA ARG A 61 -0.25 5.80 4.87
C ARG A 61 0.35 6.77 3.86
N TYR A 62 0.65 6.30 2.65
CA TYR A 62 1.40 7.09 1.67
C TYR A 62 0.76 7.17 0.29
N VAL A 63 0.20 6.07 -0.23
CA VAL A 63 -0.26 6.03 -1.61
C VAL A 63 -1.61 6.72 -1.80
N PHE A 64 -2.58 6.43 -0.90
CA PHE A 64 -3.95 6.93 -1.02
C PHE A 64 -4.20 8.26 -0.32
N GLN A 65 -3.14 8.97 0.10
CA GLN A 65 -3.30 10.24 0.81
C GLN A 65 -3.49 11.45 -0.12
N ALA A 66 -2.95 11.38 -1.32
CA ALA A 66 -3.05 12.44 -2.33
C ALA A 66 -2.88 11.85 -3.73
N ALA A 67 -3.21 12.63 -4.73
CA ALA A 67 -2.91 12.26 -6.11
C ALA A 67 -1.40 12.04 -6.31
N PRO A 68 -0.99 11.18 -7.24
CA PRO A 68 0.42 11.00 -7.58
C PRO A 68 1.13 12.34 -7.82
N TRP A 69 2.38 12.43 -7.37
CA TRP A 69 3.25 13.62 -7.47
C TRP A 69 2.75 14.85 -6.69
N SER A 70 1.66 14.71 -5.93
CA SER A 70 1.15 15.78 -5.07
C SER A 70 1.67 15.61 -3.64
N PRO A 71 2.31 16.63 -3.06
CA PRO A 71 2.77 16.54 -1.68
C PRO A 71 1.60 16.61 -0.69
N PHE A 72 1.71 15.85 0.40
CA PHE A 72 0.76 15.83 1.50
C PHE A 72 1.48 15.79 2.86
N LEU A 73 0.78 16.17 3.92
CA LEU A 73 1.30 16.05 5.30
C LEU A 73 0.85 14.70 5.88
N GLU A 74 1.80 13.87 6.20
CA GLU A 74 1.52 12.60 6.87
C GLU A 74 1.14 12.86 8.33
N SER A 75 -0.04 12.40 8.73
CA SER A 75 -0.68 12.76 10.00
C SER A 75 0.13 12.34 11.24
N LYS A 76 0.81 11.21 11.21
CA LYS A 76 1.54 10.67 12.35
C LYS A 76 2.85 11.41 12.63
N SER A 77 3.55 11.84 11.60
CA SER A 77 4.86 12.50 11.74
C SER A 77 4.83 14.02 11.48
N GLY A 78 3.75 14.54 10.89
CA GLY A 78 3.68 15.93 10.43
C GLY A 78 4.67 16.26 9.31
N ARG A 79 5.28 15.25 8.69
CA ARG A 79 6.24 15.45 7.59
C ARG A 79 5.53 15.45 6.25
N GLN A 80 6.09 16.23 5.33
CA GLN A 80 5.64 16.24 3.96
C GLN A 80 6.16 15.01 3.21
N TRP A 81 5.25 14.34 2.50
CA TRP A 81 5.52 13.20 1.65
C TRP A 81 4.93 13.41 0.27
N CYS A 82 5.43 12.64 -0.68
CA CYS A 82 4.92 12.59 -2.03
C CYS A 82 4.99 11.15 -2.52
N TYR A 83 3.91 10.65 -3.09
CA TYR A 83 3.88 9.37 -3.78
C TYR A 83 4.30 9.58 -5.23
N ALA A 84 5.36 8.88 -5.64
CA ALA A 84 5.90 8.88 -6.99
C ALA A 84 5.70 7.49 -7.60
N PRO A 85 4.64 7.26 -8.39
CA PRO A 85 4.42 5.97 -9.04
C PRO A 85 5.47 5.72 -10.12
N SER A 86 5.85 4.45 -10.23
CA SER A 86 6.64 3.94 -11.36
C SER A 86 5.89 2.76 -11.94
N THR A 87 5.73 2.74 -13.25
CA THR A 87 5.07 1.66 -13.97
C THR A 87 6.03 1.01 -14.93
N PHE A 88 5.72 -0.21 -15.30
CA PHE A 88 6.43 -0.95 -16.32
C PHE A 88 6.56 -0.17 -17.65
N ASP A 89 5.47 0.47 -18.07
CA ASP A 89 5.44 1.26 -19.31
C ASP A 89 6.30 2.52 -19.26
N GLY A 90 6.59 3.02 -18.07
CA GLY A 90 7.40 4.21 -17.84
C GLY A 90 8.92 3.96 -17.97
N ASN A 91 9.37 2.70 -18.07
CA ASN A 91 10.79 2.38 -18.15
C ASN A 91 11.24 2.10 -19.60
N PRO A 92 11.96 3.03 -20.26
CA PRO A 92 12.40 2.85 -21.63
C PRO A 92 13.63 1.94 -21.79
N PHE A 93 14.27 1.51 -20.70
CA PHE A 93 15.55 0.80 -20.71
C PHE A 93 15.39 -0.72 -20.58
N ILE A 94 14.20 -1.24 -20.39
CA ILE A 94 13.96 -2.68 -20.26
C ILE A 94 13.38 -3.25 -21.55
N ASP A 95 13.77 -4.49 -21.87
CA ASP A 95 13.06 -5.29 -22.86
C ASP A 95 11.73 -5.74 -22.27
N ARG A 96 10.64 -5.12 -22.73
CA ARG A 96 9.30 -5.32 -22.18
C ARG A 96 8.82 -6.76 -22.33
N ALA A 97 9.08 -7.39 -23.46
CA ALA A 97 8.61 -8.75 -23.72
C ALA A 97 9.31 -9.74 -22.79
N VAL A 98 10.62 -9.61 -22.65
CA VAL A 98 11.42 -10.48 -21.77
C VAL A 98 11.03 -10.27 -20.31
N TYR A 99 10.88 -9.01 -19.88
CA TYR A 99 10.56 -8.71 -18.50
C TYR A 99 9.14 -9.18 -18.12
N GLN A 100 8.16 -8.97 -18.99
CA GLN A 100 6.80 -9.46 -18.80
C GLN A 100 6.76 -10.98 -18.70
N ALA A 101 7.41 -11.69 -19.60
CA ALA A 101 7.49 -13.16 -19.56
C ALA A 101 8.13 -13.67 -18.26
N ASN A 102 9.16 -12.98 -17.77
CA ASN A 102 9.78 -13.31 -16.47
C ASN A 102 8.83 -13.10 -15.31
N LEU A 103 8.04 -12.01 -15.28
CA LEU A 103 7.04 -11.77 -14.25
C LEU A 103 5.92 -12.80 -14.31
N GLU A 104 5.40 -13.11 -15.48
CA GLU A 104 4.37 -14.13 -15.69
C GLU A 104 4.82 -15.50 -15.19
N SER A 105 6.07 -15.86 -15.47
CA SER A 105 6.65 -17.12 -14.97
C SER A 105 6.88 -17.13 -13.46
N SER A 106 7.05 -15.96 -12.85
CA SER A 106 7.27 -15.82 -11.39
C SER A 106 5.97 -15.83 -10.58
N CYS A 107 4.83 -15.53 -11.22
CA CYS A 107 3.52 -15.44 -10.58
C CYS A 107 2.46 -16.25 -11.34
N PRO A 108 2.67 -17.55 -11.60
CA PRO A 108 1.80 -18.33 -12.47
C PRO A 108 0.38 -18.51 -11.91
N GLU A 109 0.21 -18.42 -10.60
CA GLU A 109 -1.06 -18.64 -9.91
C GLU A 109 -1.67 -17.36 -9.32
N ASP A 110 -1.04 -16.19 -9.52
CA ASP A 110 -1.48 -14.92 -8.95
C ASP A 110 -1.55 -13.81 -10.02
N PRO A 111 -2.58 -13.83 -10.88
CA PRO A 111 -2.73 -12.85 -11.94
C PRO A 111 -2.98 -11.43 -11.41
N GLU A 112 -3.53 -11.29 -10.21
CA GLU A 112 -3.72 -9.98 -9.57
C GLU A 112 -2.39 -9.38 -9.14
N LEU A 113 -1.49 -10.18 -8.58
CA LEU A 113 -0.15 -9.74 -8.24
C LEU A 113 0.63 -9.32 -9.49
N LEU A 114 0.54 -10.10 -10.55
CA LEU A 114 1.16 -9.79 -11.84
C LEU A 114 0.65 -8.43 -12.36
N ARG A 115 -0.67 -8.23 -12.36
CA ARG A 115 -1.27 -6.95 -12.76
C ARG A 115 -0.77 -5.80 -11.88
N ALA A 116 -0.75 -6.01 -10.57
CA ALA A 116 -0.27 -5.01 -9.62
C ALA A 116 1.17 -4.58 -9.89
N TRP A 117 2.05 -5.52 -10.21
CA TRP A 117 3.45 -5.22 -10.50
C TRP A 117 3.63 -4.52 -11.86
N LEU A 118 2.88 -4.92 -12.89
CA LEU A 118 2.95 -4.30 -14.20
C LEU A 118 2.41 -2.85 -14.21
N SER A 119 1.30 -2.62 -13.52
CA SER A 119 0.62 -1.32 -13.50
C SER A 119 0.97 -0.44 -12.30
N GLY A 120 1.65 -0.98 -11.27
CA GLY A 120 1.85 -0.29 -10.01
C GLY A 120 0.55 -0.09 -9.21
N ASP A 121 -0.39 -1.02 -9.35
CA ASP A 121 -1.72 -0.94 -8.77
C ASP A 121 -1.70 -1.33 -7.28
N TRP A 122 -1.99 -0.36 -6.40
CA TRP A 122 -2.08 -0.53 -4.96
C TRP A 122 -3.51 -0.84 -4.48
N THR A 123 -4.47 -1.01 -5.37
CA THR A 123 -5.85 -1.39 -5.00
C THR A 123 -6.06 -2.90 -4.92
N VAL A 124 -5.06 -3.69 -5.29
CA VAL A 124 -5.14 -5.16 -5.26
C VAL A 124 -5.31 -5.70 -3.86
N ASN A 125 -6.24 -6.62 -3.69
CA ASN A 125 -6.55 -7.31 -2.45
C ASN A 125 -6.05 -8.76 -2.51
N ARG A 126 -4.77 -8.99 -2.21
CA ARG A 126 -4.22 -10.35 -2.13
C ARG A 126 -4.85 -11.12 -0.97
N GLY A 127 -5.28 -12.33 -1.24
CA GLY A 127 -5.87 -13.22 -0.25
C GLY A 127 -7.35 -12.96 0.05
N ALA A 128 -7.99 -12.07 -0.65
CA ALA A 128 -9.44 -11.97 -0.62
C ALA A 128 -10.04 -13.20 -1.34
N TYR A 129 -10.63 -14.12 -0.56
CA TYR A 129 -11.19 -15.37 -1.06
C TYR A 129 -12.21 -15.15 -2.20
N PHE A 130 -12.91 -14.03 -2.16
CA PHE A 130 -13.95 -13.68 -3.14
C PHE A 130 -13.49 -12.71 -4.23
N ALA A 131 -12.20 -12.30 -4.27
CA ALA A 131 -11.73 -11.28 -5.23
C ALA A 131 -12.01 -11.65 -6.70
N SER A 132 -11.94 -12.94 -7.04
CA SER A 132 -12.21 -13.42 -8.39
C SER A 132 -13.70 -13.49 -8.77
N VAL A 133 -14.60 -13.39 -7.80
CA VAL A 133 -16.06 -13.51 -8.00
C VAL A 133 -16.83 -12.24 -7.64
N LEU A 134 -16.20 -11.33 -6.89
CA LEU A 134 -16.76 -10.01 -6.60
C LEU A 134 -16.41 -9.06 -7.74
N ASP A 135 -17.40 -8.62 -8.45
CA ASP A 135 -17.36 -7.65 -9.53
C ASP A 135 -18.29 -6.50 -9.15
N GLU A 136 -17.74 -5.28 -9.05
CA GLU A 136 -18.51 -4.12 -8.61
C GLU A 136 -19.68 -3.84 -9.55
N GLN A 137 -19.51 -4.01 -10.87
CA GLN A 137 -20.58 -3.81 -11.84
C GLN A 137 -21.69 -4.86 -11.74
N ARG A 138 -21.36 -6.05 -11.26
CA ARG A 138 -22.28 -7.18 -11.16
C ARG A 138 -22.90 -7.33 -9.77
N ASN A 139 -22.11 -7.02 -8.74
CA ASN A 139 -22.48 -7.31 -7.35
C ASN A 139 -22.87 -6.07 -6.55
N ALA A 140 -22.50 -4.86 -7.01
CA ALA A 140 -23.00 -3.63 -6.41
C ALA A 140 -24.38 -3.30 -6.96
N VAL A 141 -25.26 -2.84 -6.11
CA VAL A 141 -26.58 -2.31 -6.47
C VAL A 141 -26.64 -0.85 -6.07
N ASP A 142 -27.46 -0.10 -6.77
CA ASP A 142 -27.71 1.29 -6.39
C ASP A 142 -28.29 1.36 -4.96
N PRO A 143 -27.90 2.34 -4.16
CA PRO A 143 -28.47 2.56 -2.84
C PRO A 143 -30.00 2.74 -2.94
N TRP A 144 -30.74 2.16 -2.01
CA TRP A 144 -32.16 2.43 -1.88
C TRP A 144 -32.37 3.77 -1.18
N ASP A 145 -33.30 4.56 -1.69
CA ASP A 145 -33.72 5.80 -1.03
C ASP A 145 -34.45 5.49 0.29
N GLU A 146 -35.26 4.42 0.32
CA GLU A 146 -35.97 3.94 1.49
C GLU A 146 -35.99 2.40 1.51
N ILE A 147 -35.77 1.83 2.70
CA ILE A 147 -35.90 0.38 2.91
C ILE A 147 -37.37 0.06 3.12
N PRO A 148 -37.98 -0.88 2.37
CA PRO A 148 -39.36 -1.30 2.56
C PRO A 148 -39.66 -1.72 4.01
N GLU A 149 -40.76 -1.24 4.59
CA GLU A 149 -41.12 -1.50 5.98
C GLU A 149 -41.39 -3.01 6.27
N ASP A 150 -41.69 -3.80 5.24
CA ASP A 150 -41.95 -5.23 5.33
C ASP A 150 -40.67 -6.08 5.25
N TRP A 151 -39.51 -5.46 5.08
CA TRP A 151 -38.22 -6.16 5.07
C TRP A 151 -37.73 -6.41 6.50
N ASN A 152 -37.27 -7.65 6.74
CA ASN A 152 -36.61 -7.98 7.99
C ASN A 152 -35.15 -7.45 7.96
N THR A 153 -34.75 -6.74 8.99
CA THR A 153 -33.40 -6.27 9.14
C THR A 153 -32.58 -7.29 9.95
N TYR A 154 -31.43 -7.68 9.43
CA TYR A 154 -30.47 -8.56 10.09
C TYR A 154 -29.17 -7.82 10.29
N ILE A 155 -28.58 -7.95 11.49
CA ILE A 155 -27.28 -7.39 11.81
C ILE A 155 -26.30 -8.55 11.96
N ALA A 156 -25.21 -8.51 11.19
CA ALA A 156 -24.09 -9.42 11.32
C ALA A 156 -22.86 -8.63 11.71
N HIS A 157 -22.11 -9.10 12.70
CA HIS A 157 -20.90 -8.44 13.16
C HIS A 157 -19.74 -9.43 13.18
N ASP A 158 -18.65 -9.10 12.46
CA ASP A 158 -17.40 -9.81 12.51
C ASP A 158 -16.42 -9.08 13.46
N PHE A 159 -16.10 -9.74 14.56
CA PHE A 159 -15.19 -9.22 15.59
C PHE A 159 -13.73 -9.41 15.19
N GLY A 160 -13.29 -8.92 14.05
CA GLY A 160 -11.92 -9.09 13.58
C GLY A 160 -10.86 -9.14 14.69
N SER A 161 -9.92 -10.07 14.58
CA SER A 161 -8.84 -10.24 15.57
C SER A 161 -7.59 -9.41 15.26
N SER A 162 -7.29 -9.23 13.99
CA SER A 162 -6.11 -8.49 13.50
C SER A 162 -6.47 -7.39 12.49
N ALA A 163 -7.72 -7.37 12.04
CA ALA A 163 -8.28 -6.34 11.16
C ALA A 163 -9.43 -5.61 11.87
N PRO A 164 -9.85 -4.43 11.40
CA PRO A 164 -11.04 -3.78 11.92
C PRO A 164 -12.25 -4.69 11.86
N SER A 165 -13.11 -4.65 12.87
CA SER A 165 -14.40 -5.32 12.84
C SER A 165 -15.32 -4.70 11.79
N VAL A 166 -16.11 -5.52 11.13
CA VAL A 166 -17.10 -5.09 10.12
C VAL A 166 -18.50 -5.41 10.63
N THR A 167 -19.38 -4.44 10.56
CA THR A 167 -20.80 -4.62 10.84
C THR A 167 -21.59 -4.41 9.55
N CYS A 168 -22.39 -5.39 9.18
CA CYS A 168 -23.36 -5.28 8.08
C CYS A 168 -24.77 -5.24 8.67
N ILE A 169 -25.58 -4.35 8.15
CA ILE A 169 -26.99 -4.16 8.54
C ILE A 169 -27.86 -4.47 7.33
#